data_fedc01157943a6675380133bd8d80ee1
#
_entry.id   fedc01157943a6675380133bd8d80ee1
#
_cell.length_a   1.000
_cell.length_b   1.000
_cell.length_c   1.000
_cell.angle_alpha   90.00
_cell.angle_beta   90.00
_cell.angle_gamma   90.00
#
_symmetry.space_group_name_H-M   'P 1'
#
loop_
_entity.id
_entity.type
_entity.pdbx_description
1 polymer ?
#
loop_
_entity_poly.entity_id
_entity_poly.type
_entity_poly.pdbx_seq_one_letter_code
_entity_poly.pdbx_strand_id
1 'polypeptide(L)'
;MTADAVLPNPAAGVADEVAAYPPAVDLRTMMAKRPLPAVAPGTVDASSLTGEEPARLARRVLDKLNASLAAGDAAGVEECFNASQAYWKDSVALTWHLRTFGTPSTIAASLLETSRLRGLSREGFQVDGDAHFDPMFSFIDCHISFATSSPATKAIGKVLLLPVRGGDGNQVEWKIWILSTRVKSLDVHPENEALLRQPGRAISGEQDFETQTLIVGGGNAAVVLAARLKALGVESVMVERYSQAGDNWARRYGSLQFHVPTSSTQTPFLPYDDSLLGRMLKREDLANHMRRYVAEFHLNILTSSRVQSSVFDTSTKKWTITIKTPAGRVTATARHVVQATGLGSQQPFVPKLADEGLYKGVAIHSTEYQNPEVSLKAKGVRSVLVVGSANTAFDVLQDVHDAGLEVTMVARSATFVFPVEYLDNPLALGAYNTAGAGADEVDRNILSLPTLVEAWLTKGLFASLARAEPEKDR
;
A
#
# COMPACT_ATOMS: atom_id res chain seq x y z
N MET A 1 -35.58 -23.94 -19.13
CA MET A 1 -35.10 -23.94 -17.73
C MET A 1 -34.15 -25.12 -17.60
N THR A 2 -32.90 -24.90 -17.84
CA THR A 2 -31.81 -25.87 -17.60
C THR A 2 -31.03 -25.38 -16.41
N ALA A 3 -31.05 -26.16 -15.34
CA ALA A 3 -30.31 -25.92 -14.13
C ALA A 3 -28.81 -25.89 -14.44
N ASP A 4 -28.16 -24.76 -14.20
CA ASP A 4 -26.71 -24.65 -14.19
C ASP A 4 -26.16 -25.60 -13.12
N ALA A 5 -25.52 -26.67 -13.57
CA ALA A 5 -24.81 -27.57 -12.67
C ALA A 5 -23.68 -26.78 -11.96
N VAL A 6 -23.86 -26.55 -10.68
CA VAL A 6 -22.80 -26.04 -9.80
C VAL A 6 -21.69 -27.12 -9.81
N LEU A 7 -20.58 -26.81 -10.47
CA LEU A 7 -19.38 -27.67 -10.40
C LEU A 7 -18.94 -27.75 -8.92
N PRO A 8 -18.61 -28.96 -8.43
CA PRO A 8 -18.14 -29.12 -7.05
C PRO A 8 -16.88 -28.26 -6.85
N ASN A 9 -16.86 -27.54 -5.73
CA ASN A 9 -15.73 -26.75 -5.31
C ASN A 9 -14.50 -27.66 -5.14
N PRO A 10 -13.43 -27.56 -5.94
CA PRO A 10 -12.26 -28.40 -5.82
C PRO A 10 -11.48 -28.20 -4.51
N ALA A 11 -11.88 -27.24 -3.68
CA ALA A 11 -11.29 -27.00 -2.35
C ALA A 11 -11.84 -27.92 -1.24
N ALA A 12 -12.82 -28.77 -1.51
CA ALA A 12 -13.36 -29.68 -0.48
C ALA A 12 -12.45 -30.85 -0.10
N GLY A 13 -11.29 -31.01 -0.76
CA GLY A 13 -10.31 -32.05 -0.43
C GLY A 13 -8.99 -31.55 0.17
N VAL A 14 -8.83 -30.25 0.43
CA VAL A 14 -7.60 -29.65 0.99
C VAL A 14 -7.87 -29.06 2.39
N ALA A 15 -9.00 -29.40 2.99
CA ALA A 15 -9.46 -28.78 4.24
C ALA A 15 -8.72 -29.26 5.52
N ASP A 16 -7.78 -30.19 5.45
CA ASP A 16 -7.10 -30.74 6.63
C ASP A 16 -5.66 -30.26 6.86
N GLU A 17 -5.06 -29.50 5.95
CA GLU A 17 -3.93 -28.64 6.25
C GLU A 17 -4.41 -27.20 6.31
N VAL A 18 -5.12 -26.83 7.33
CA VAL A 18 -5.28 -25.43 7.71
C VAL A 18 -3.87 -24.94 8.00
N ALA A 19 -3.25 -24.30 6.98
CA ALA A 19 -2.04 -23.53 7.20
C ALA A 19 -2.32 -22.68 8.43
N ALA A 20 -1.57 -22.91 9.51
CA ALA A 20 -1.74 -22.17 10.74
C ALA A 20 -1.43 -20.72 10.42
N TYR A 21 -2.44 -19.95 10.05
CA TYR A 21 -2.31 -18.51 9.91
C TYR A 21 -1.77 -17.97 11.23
N PRO A 22 -0.78 -17.10 11.20
CA PRO A 22 -0.35 -16.46 12.43
C PRO A 22 -1.58 -15.88 13.14
N PRO A 23 -1.64 -15.93 14.47
CA PRO A 23 -2.78 -15.42 15.22
C PRO A 23 -3.03 -13.96 14.83
N ALA A 24 -4.30 -13.58 14.78
CA ALA A 24 -4.68 -12.21 14.49
C ALA A 24 -3.95 -11.25 15.46
N VAL A 25 -3.29 -10.24 14.91
CA VAL A 25 -2.55 -9.25 15.69
C VAL A 25 -3.48 -8.06 15.96
N ASP A 26 -3.72 -7.77 17.23
CA ASP A 26 -4.31 -6.51 17.65
C ASP A 26 -3.22 -5.44 17.75
N LEU A 27 -3.23 -4.48 16.83
CA LEU A 27 -2.26 -3.41 16.78
C LEU A 27 -2.24 -2.58 18.08
N ARG A 28 -3.38 -2.36 18.73
CA ARG A 28 -3.47 -1.62 20.01
C ARG A 28 -2.70 -2.32 21.11
N THR A 29 -2.88 -3.63 21.21
CA THR A 29 -2.14 -4.47 22.16
C THR A 29 -0.64 -4.46 21.86
N MET A 30 -0.26 -4.52 20.58
CA MET A 30 1.14 -4.45 20.18
C MET A 30 1.76 -3.08 20.48
N MET A 31 1.05 -1.99 20.22
CA MET A 31 1.49 -0.65 20.57
C MET A 31 1.71 -0.50 22.09
N ALA A 32 0.79 -0.99 22.91
CA ALA A 32 0.93 -0.91 24.36
C ALA A 32 2.16 -1.69 24.88
N LYS A 33 2.47 -2.83 24.26
CA LYS A 33 3.66 -3.66 24.60
C LYS A 33 4.98 -3.08 24.12
N ARG A 34 4.96 -2.24 23.08
CA ARG A 34 6.15 -1.69 22.41
C ARG A 34 5.98 -0.19 22.18
N PRO A 35 6.05 0.64 23.23
CA PRO A 35 6.07 2.10 23.08
C PRO A 35 7.29 2.54 22.27
N LEU A 36 7.25 3.74 21.71
CA LEU A 36 8.42 4.32 21.06
C LEU A 36 9.57 4.45 22.06
N PRO A 37 10.83 4.28 21.61
CA PRO A 37 11.99 4.52 22.47
C PRO A 37 11.99 5.97 22.96
N ALA A 38 12.18 6.16 24.25
CA ALA A 38 12.30 7.47 24.83
C ALA A 38 13.77 7.89 24.93
N VAL A 39 14.09 9.05 24.39
CA VAL A 39 15.39 9.69 24.58
C VAL A 39 15.30 10.62 25.79
N ALA A 40 16.17 10.42 26.79
CA ALA A 40 16.17 11.27 27.98
C ALA A 40 16.50 12.73 27.62
N PRO A 41 15.80 13.71 28.18
CA PRO A 41 16.13 15.12 27.97
C PRO A 41 17.60 15.42 28.26
N GLY A 42 18.23 16.23 27.41
CA GLY A 42 19.65 16.59 27.54
C GLY A 42 20.63 15.47 27.16
N THR A 43 20.17 14.41 26.49
CA THR A 43 21.08 13.39 25.93
C THR A 43 21.93 13.96 24.81
N VAL A 44 21.35 14.82 23.97
CA VAL A 44 22.04 15.52 22.88
C VAL A 44 21.79 17.02 22.95
N ASP A 45 22.74 17.79 22.46
CA ASP A 45 22.56 19.21 22.17
C ASP A 45 22.12 19.36 20.71
N ALA A 46 20.84 19.67 20.50
CA ALA A 46 20.26 19.86 19.20
C ALA A 46 20.96 20.95 18.36
N SER A 47 21.53 21.97 19.02
CA SER A 47 22.24 23.05 18.33
C SER A 47 23.52 22.59 17.65
N SER A 48 24.15 21.52 18.14
CA SER A 48 25.33 20.90 17.56
C SER A 48 25.03 19.98 16.39
N LEU A 49 23.76 19.59 16.18
CA LEU A 49 23.30 18.62 15.17
C LEU A 49 22.73 19.34 13.93
N THR A 50 23.49 20.29 13.39
CA THR A 50 23.13 21.09 12.22
C THR A 50 24.14 20.94 11.09
N GLY A 51 23.79 21.35 9.86
CA GLY A 51 24.64 21.26 8.69
C GLY A 51 25.04 19.81 8.38
N GLU A 52 26.34 19.55 8.20
CA GLU A 52 26.88 18.24 7.84
C GLU A 52 27.02 17.25 9.02
N GLU A 53 26.79 17.68 10.24
CA GLU A 53 27.02 16.84 11.42
C GLU A 53 26.12 15.59 11.47
N PRO A 54 24.79 15.66 11.18
CA PRO A 54 23.96 14.46 11.10
C PRO A 54 24.48 13.44 10.07
N ALA A 55 24.88 13.90 8.88
CA ALA A 55 25.42 13.02 7.83
C ALA A 55 26.74 12.38 8.25
N ARG A 56 27.62 13.14 8.93
CA ARG A 56 28.90 12.62 9.45
C ARG A 56 28.67 11.51 10.49
N LEU A 57 27.72 11.70 11.38
CA LEU A 57 27.36 10.71 12.39
C LEU A 57 26.74 9.45 11.73
N ALA A 58 25.85 9.64 10.75
CA ALA A 58 25.27 8.54 10.01
C ALA A 58 26.33 7.72 9.26
N ARG A 59 27.27 8.37 8.57
CA ARG A 59 28.40 7.68 7.91
C ARG A 59 29.18 6.81 8.89
N ARG A 60 29.52 7.32 10.07
CA ARG A 60 30.25 6.54 11.09
C ARG A 60 29.52 5.26 11.49
N VAL A 61 28.19 5.33 11.68
CA VAL A 61 27.38 4.15 12.02
C VAL A 61 27.33 3.17 10.85
N LEU A 62 27.13 3.67 9.63
CA LEU A 62 27.10 2.85 8.41
C LEU A 62 28.45 2.20 8.11
N ASP A 63 29.57 2.91 8.31
CA ASP A 63 30.91 2.34 8.14
C ASP A 63 31.15 1.16 9.09
N LYS A 64 30.75 1.28 10.36
CA LYS A 64 30.81 0.17 11.32
C LYS A 64 29.93 -1.00 10.87
N LEU A 65 28.69 -0.74 10.44
CA LEU A 65 27.77 -1.77 9.92
C LEU A 65 28.36 -2.49 8.70
N ASN A 66 28.88 -1.73 7.74
CA ASN A 66 29.47 -2.27 6.52
C ASN A 66 30.70 -3.12 6.81
N ALA A 67 31.59 -2.66 7.71
CA ALA A 67 32.76 -3.43 8.15
C ALA A 67 32.36 -4.75 8.80
N SER A 68 31.36 -4.74 9.70
CA SER A 68 30.86 -5.94 10.36
C SER A 68 30.17 -6.90 9.38
N LEU A 69 29.41 -6.40 8.42
CA LEU A 69 28.80 -7.21 7.34
C LEU A 69 29.87 -7.88 6.47
N ALA A 70 30.90 -7.12 6.08
CA ALA A 70 31.99 -7.64 5.26
C ALA A 70 32.84 -8.70 6.01
N ALA A 71 33.01 -8.55 7.32
CA ALA A 71 33.69 -9.51 8.17
C ALA A 71 32.85 -10.74 8.53
N GLY A 72 31.53 -10.72 8.28
CA GLY A 72 30.61 -11.77 8.74
C GLY A 72 30.41 -11.76 10.26
N ASP A 73 30.66 -10.63 10.91
CA ASP A 73 30.60 -10.45 12.36
C ASP A 73 29.19 -10.12 12.82
N ALA A 74 28.46 -11.14 13.27
CA ALA A 74 27.09 -10.98 13.74
C ALA A 74 26.97 -10.08 14.97
N ALA A 75 27.92 -10.18 15.91
CA ALA A 75 27.93 -9.36 17.12
C ALA A 75 28.16 -7.88 16.78
N GLY A 76 29.11 -7.60 15.89
CA GLY A 76 29.37 -6.24 15.41
C GLY A 76 28.20 -5.63 14.64
N VAL A 77 27.46 -6.43 13.85
CA VAL A 77 26.22 -5.98 13.21
C VAL A 77 25.15 -5.69 14.27
N GLU A 78 24.95 -6.60 15.24
CA GLU A 78 23.97 -6.43 16.32
C GLU A 78 24.23 -5.15 17.13
N GLU A 79 25.49 -4.87 17.46
CA GLU A 79 25.89 -3.67 18.18
C GLU A 79 25.58 -2.35 17.45
N CYS A 80 25.43 -2.36 16.13
CA CYS A 80 25.03 -1.16 15.39
C CYS A 80 23.57 -0.76 15.65
N PHE A 81 22.76 -1.68 16.13
CA PHE A 81 21.31 -1.46 16.35
C PHE A 81 21.00 -1.07 17.80
N ASN A 82 19.89 -0.34 17.98
CA ASN A 82 19.41 0.01 19.30
C ASN A 82 18.92 -1.23 20.05
N ALA A 83 19.52 -1.51 21.20
CA ALA A 83 19.28 -2.74 21.95
C ALA A 83 17.87 -2.87 22.49
N SER A 84 17.19 -1.75 22.81
CA SER A 84 15.84 -1.77 23.40
C SER A 84 14.77 -2.02 22.35
N GLN A 85 14.94 -1.46 21.16
CA GLN A 85 14.01 -1.62 20.03
C GLN A 85 14.74 -1.32 18.72
N ALA A 86 14.72 -2.24 17.79
CA ALA A 86 15.24 -2.03 16.45
C ALA A 86 14.39 -2.74 15.41
N TYR A 87 14.38 -2.18 14.20
CA TYR A 87 13.67 -2.75 13.07
C TYR A 87 14.49 -2.66 11.79
N TRP A 88 14.40 -3.70 10.98
CA TRP A 88 14.77 -3.65 9.56
C TRP A 88 13.54 -3.95 8.71
N LYS A 89 13.10 -2.98 7.92
CA LYS A 89 12.00 -3.11 6.97
C LYS A 89 12.57 -3.24 5.57
N ASP A 90 12.45 -4.42 4.98
CA ASP A 90 12.85 -4.66 3.60
C ASP A 90 11.65 -4.63 2.66
N SER A 91 11.77 -3.82 1.62
CA SER A 91 10.81 -3.69 0.53
C SER A 91 11.44 -4.23 -0.75
N VAL A 92 11.51 -5.57 -0.84
CA VAL A 92 11.95 -6.32 -2.03
C VAL A 92 13.43 -6.11 -2.41
N ALA A 93 14.26 -5.52 -1.54
CA ALA A 93 15.66 -5.23 -1.87
C ALA A 93 16.59 -6.43 -1.60
N LEU A 94 16.61 -6.92 -0.38
CA LEU A 94 17.49 -8.01 0.05
C LEU A 94 16.76 -9.34 0.22
N THR A 95 15.53 -9.32 0.75
CA THR A 95 14.74 -10.54 0.99
C THR A 95 13.86 -10.92 -0.19
N TRP A 96 13.66 -10.05 -1.15
CA TRP A 96 12.69 -10.18 -2.27
C TRP A 96 11.23 -10.30 -1.81
N HIS A 97 10.97 -9.85 -0.59
CA HIS A 97 9.64 -9.80 0.01
C HIS A 97 9.45 -8.47 0.75
N LEU A 98 8.20 -8.14 1.05
CA LEU A 98 7.89 -7.11 2.04
C LEU A 98 7.99 -7.76 3.42
N ARG A 99 9.04 -7.42 4.17
CA ARG A 99 9.30 -8.00 5.49
C ARG A 99 9.76 -6.94 6.47
N THR A 100 9.41 -7.15 7.74
CA THR A 100 9.94 -6.37 8.85
C THR A 100 10.54 -7.33 9.87
N PHE A 101 11.81 -7.16 10.16
CA PHE A 101 12.53 -7.87 11.21
C PHE A 101 12.57 -6.99 12.45
N GLY A 102 12.37 -7.59 13.60
CA GLY A 102 12.52 -6.96 14.90
C GLY A 102 13.63 -7.66 15.69
N THR A 103 14.17 -6.99 16.69
CA THR A 103 15.32 -7.37 17.52
C THR A 103 16.67 -7.34 16.81
N PRO A 104 17.70 -6.78 17.45
CA PRO A 104 19.04 -6.65 16.85
C PRO A 104 19.64 -7.98 16.37
N SER A 105 19.49 -9.06 17.16
CA SER A 105 20.03 -10.37 16.80
C SER A 105 19.39 -10.99 15.56
N THR A 106 18.06 -10.90 15.44
CA THR A 106 17.33 -11.37 14.23
C THR A 106 17.71 -10.53 13.01
N ILE A 107 17.85 -9.22 13.18
CA ILE A 107 18.27 -8.30 12.10
C ILE A 107 19.70 -8.66 11.66
N ALA A 108 20.64 -8.85 12.59
CA ALA A 108 22.03 -9.17 12.29
C ALA A 108 22.15 -10.47 11.49
N ALA A 109 21.52 -11.54 11.96
CA ALA A 109 21.54 -12.82 11.26
C ALA A 109 20.96 -12.72 9.83
N SER A 110 19.80 -12.06 9.70
CA SER A 110 19.13 -11.91 8.41
C SER A 110 19.86 -10.99 7.44
N LEU A 111 20.47 -9.90 7.91
CA LEU A 111 21.28 -9.01 7.08
C LEU A 111 22.52 -9.72 6.56
N LEU A 112 23.25 -10.47 7.41
CA LEU A 112 24.41 -11.23 6.99
C LEU A 112 24.08 -12.26 5.92
N GLU A 113 23.00 -13.03 6.13
CA GLU A 113 22.56 -14.04 5.17
C GLU A 113 22.17 -13.41 3.83
N THR A 114 21.29 -12.39 3.87
CA THR A 114 20.76 -11.79 2.65
C THR A 114 21.79 -10.93 1.92
N SER A 115 22.67 -10.21 2.63
CA SER A 115 23.75 -9.45 2.02
C SER A 115 24.70 -10.34 1.24
N ARG A 116 25.06 -11.51 1.80
CA ARG A 116 25.86 -12.53 1.11
C ARG A 116 25.13 -13.11 -0.09
N LEU A 117 23.83 -13.49 0.10
CA LEU A 117 23.01 -14.11 -0.96
C LEU A 117 22.81 -13.16 -2.15
N ARG A 118 22.67 -11.87 -1.89
CA ARG A 118 22.44 -10.85 -2.91
C ARG A 118 23.72 -10.21 -3.43
N GLY A 119 24.87 -10.51 -2.84
CA GLY A 119 26.14 -9.90 -3.20
C GLY A 119 26.10 -8.39 -2.99
N LEU A 120 25.90 -7.96 -1.73
CA LEU A 120 25.98 -6.54 -1.37
C LEU A 120 27.32 -5.98 -1.83
N SER A 121 27.31 -4.80 -2.47
CA SER A 121 28.52 -4.16 -2.98
C SER A 121 29.56 -3.92 -1.86
N ARG A 122 30.83 -3.76 -2.24
CA ARG A 122 31.91 -3.50 -1.26
C ARG A 122 31.73 -2.17 -0.53
N GLU A 123 31.11 -1.20 -1.18
CA GLU A 123 30.79 0.10 -0.59
C GLU A 123 29.73 -0.03 0.50
N GLY A 124 28.92 -1.10 0.45
CA GLY A 124 27.83 -1.33 1.40
C GLY A 124 26.77 -0.24 1.36
N PHE A 125 26.21 0.07 2.52
CA PHE A 125 25.22 1.14 2.68
C PHE A 125 25.93 2.51 2.73
N GLN A 126 25.53 3.43 1.86
CA GLN A 126 26.09 4.78 1.74
C GLN A 126 25.05 5.84 2.05
N VAL A 127 25.47 6.96 2.65
CA VAL A 127 24.63 8.14 2.78
C VAL A 127 24.29 8.67 1.39
N ASP A 128 23.02 8.90 1.12
CA ASP A 128 22.49 9.32 -0.19
C ASP A 128 21.59 10.57 -0.03
N GLY A 129 22.19 11.74 -0.16
CA GLY A 129 21.49 13.01 0.01
C GLY A 129 21.54 13.55 1.44
N ASP A 130 20.48 14.25 1.83
CA ASP A 130 20.43 14.97 3.09
C ASP A 130 20.23 14.06 4.30
N ALA A 131 20.90 14.42 5.38
CA ALA A 131 20.64 13.89 6.71
C ALA A 131 20.32 15.05 7.66
N HIS A 132 19.32 14.88 8.48
CA HIS A 132 18.90 15.90 9.42
C HIS A 132 18.56 15.32 10.80
N PHE A 133 18.65 16.15 11.82
CA PHE A 133 18.21 15.81 13.16
C PHE A 133 16.78 16.28 13.35
N ASP A 134 15.91 15.37 13.76
CA ASP A 134 14.54 15.67 14.18
C ASP A 134 14.52 15.98 15.69
N PRO A 135 14.31 17.25 16.10
CA PRO A 135 14.30 17.60 17.51
C PRO A 135 13.05 17.13 18.25
N MET A 136 11.94 16.86 17.57
CA MET A 136 10.70 16.41 18.19
C MET A 136 10.83 14.98 18.72
N PHE A 137 11.46 14.12 17.93
CA PHE A 137 11.64 12.70 18.26
C PHE A 137 13.08 12.35 18.63
N SER A 138 14.00 13.31 18.56
CA SER A 138 15.43 13.16 18.91
C SER A 138 16.15 12.07 18.15
N PHE A 139 15.90 11.94 16.85
CA PHE A 139 16.62 11.00 15.97
C PHE A 139 17.29 11.73 14.79
N ILE A 140 18.34 11.13 14.25
CA ILE A 140 18.88 11.50 12.93
C ILE A 140 18.14 10.71 11.88
N ASP A 141 17.60 11.41 10.89
CA ASP A 141 16.97 10.85 9.69
C ASP A 141 17.96 10.99 8.53
N CYS A 142 18.30 9.88 7.88
CA CYS A 142 19.28 9.86 6.81
C CYS A 142 18.85 8.91 5.69
N HIS A 143 18.86 9.41 4.47
CA HIS A 143 18.69 8.60 3.28
C HIS A 143 19.96 7.81 2.97
N ILE A 144 19.79 6.59 2.46
CA ILE A 144 20.88 5.71 2.08
C ILE A 144 20.66 5.11 0.70
N SER A 145 21.76 4.72 0.05
CA SER A 145 21.76 3.90 -1.16
C SER A 145 22.76 2.75 -1.05
N PHE A 146 22.54 1.72 -1.85
CA PHE A 146 23.44 0.57 -1.97
C PHE A 146 23.16 -0.18 -3.28
N ALA A 147 24.02 -1.13 -3.62
CA ALA A 147 23.86 -1.97 -4.79
C ALA A 147 24.04 -3.44 -4.43
N THR A 148 23.46 -4.33 -5.22
CA THR A 148 23.67 -5.78 -5.14
C THR A 148 24.08 -6.31 -6.51
N SER A 149 24.66 -7.51 -6.54
CA SER A 149 25.12 -8.16 -7.77
C SER A 149 24.36 -9.42 -8.15
N SER A 150 23.49 -9.93 -7.28
CA SER A 150 22.79 -11.21 -7.50
C SER A 150 21.27 -11.11 -7.18
N PRO A 151 20.48 -10.61 -8.15
CA PRO A 151 20.84 -9.94 -9.39
C PRO A 151 21.40 -8.53 -9.16
N ALA A 152 21.97 -7.95 -10.22
CA ALA A 152 22.43 -6.57 -10.19
C ALA A 152 21.25 -5.62 -10.01
N THR A 153 21.25 -4.86 -8.89
CA THR A 153 20.21 -3.90 -8.54
C THR A 153 20.82 -2.63 -7.98
N LYS A 154 20.09 -1.53 -8.15
CA LYS A 154 20.25 -0.33 -7.34
C LYS A 154 19.14 -0.30 -6.31
N ALA A 155 19.51 -0.01 -5.09
CA ALA A 155 18.58 0.06 -3.96
C ALA A 155 18.77 1.35 -3.19
N ILE A 156 17.72 1.79 -2.57
CA ILE A 156 17.66 2.98 -1.71
C ILE A 156 17.03 2.60 -0.38
N GLY A 157 17.18 3.47 0.58
CA GLY A 157 16.57 3.25 1.88
C GLY A 157 16.73 4.44 2.81
N LYS A 158 16.56 4.15 4.07
CA LYS A 158 16.60 5.14 5.13
C LYS A 158 17.12 4.53 6.41
N VAL A 159 17.90 5.29 7.20
CA VAL A 159 18.23 4.94 8.57
C VAL A 159 17.72 6.03 9.51
N LEU A 160 17.08 5.60 10.58
CA LEU A 160 16.78 6.46 11.73
C LEU A 160 17.70 6.05 12.88
N LEU A 161 18.50 7.01 13.36
CA LEU A 161 19.47 6.77 14.40
C LEU A 161 19.03 7.43 15.72
N LEU A 162 19.04 6.67 16.79
CA LEU A 162 18.77 7.18 18.14
C LEU A 162 20.08 7.37 18.92
N PRO A 163 20.17 8.45 19.72
CA PRO A 163 21.30 8.64 20.62
C PRO A 163 21.15 7.72 21.84
N VAL A 164 22.23 7.06 22.21
CA VAL A 164 22.32 6.22 23.40
C VAL A 164 23.53 6.67 24.21
N ARG A 165 23.37 6.80 25.53
CA ARG A 165 24.51 7.07 26.41
C ARG A 165 25.42 5.86 26.47
N GLY A 166 26.71 6.06 26.21
CA GLY A 166 27.71 5.01 26.34
C GLY A 166 27.83 4.55 27.81
N GLY A 167 28.51 3.41 28.00
CA GLY A 167 28.64 2.78 29.32
C GLY A 167 29.32 3.64 30.40
N ASP A 168 30.11 4.62 30.01
CA ASP A 168 30.74 5.60 30.89
C ASP A 168 29.85 6.84 31.18
N GLY A 169 28.71 6.92 30.56
CA GLY A 169 27.74 8.01 30.71
C GLY A 169 28.11 9.34 30.06
N ASN A 170 29.33 9.48 29.57
CA ASN A 170 29.91 10.74 29.06
C ASN A 170 29.88 10.88 27.55
N GLN A 171 29.81 9.76 26.80
CA GLN A 171 29.78 9.79 25.36
C GLN A 171 28.37 9.39 24.84
N VAL A 172 27.92 10.08 23.79
CA VAL A 172 26.72 9.72 23.05
C VAL A 172 27.11 8.85 21.85
N GLU A 173 26.58 7.66 21.82
CA GLU A 173 26.66 6.76 20.66
C GLU A 173 25.35 6.83 19.87
N TRP A 174 25.45 6.75 18.54
CA TRP A 174 24.28 6.67 17.67
C TRP A 174 24.06 5.23 17.25
N LYS A 175 22.84 4.74 17.43
CA LYS A 175 22.44 3.36 17.10
C LYS A 175 21.28 3.37 16.13
N ILE A 176 21.25 2.41 15.22
CA ILE A 176 20.16 2.24 14.25
C ILE A 176 18.91 1.80 14.99
N TRP A 177 17.90 2.63 14.95
CA TRP A 177 16.55 2.27 15.38
C TRP A 177 15.77 1.61 14.25
N ILE A 178 15.77 2.24 13.07
CA ILE A 178 15.11 1.71 11.88
C ILE A 178 16.11 1.72 10.73
N LEU A 179 16.28 0.58 10.09
CA LEU A 179 16.87 0.43 8.77
C LEU A 179 15.75 0.10 7.79
N SER A 180 15.57 0.89 6.75
CA SER A 180 14.67 0.60 5.65
C SER A 180 15.46 0.39 4.38
N THR A 181 15.10 -0.65 3.61
CA THR A 181 15.73 -0.99 2.32
C THR A 181 14.65 -1.22 1.27
N ARG A 182 14.83 -0.66 0.07
CA ARG A 182 13.90 -0.79 -1.05
C ARG A 182 14.66 -0.89 -2.37
N VAL A 183 14.26 -1.84 -3.23
CA VAL A 183 14.80 -1.88 -4.59
C VAL A 183 14.35 -0.62 -5.36
N LYS A 184 15.28 0.00 -6.06
CA LYS A 184 15.03 1.14 -6.96
C LYS A 184 14.90 0.68 -8.41
N SER A 185 15.84 -0.14 -8.85
CA SER A 185 15.86 -0.65 -10.22
C SER A 185 16.58 -1.99 -10.31
N LEU A 186 16.24 -2.74 -11.34
CA LEU A 186 16.92 -3.97 -11.74
C LEU A 186 17.75 -3.65 -13.00
N ASP A 187 19.06 -3.90 -12.97
CA ASP A 187 19.92 -3.59 -14.12
C ASP A 187 19.61 -4.51 -15.33
N VAL A 188 19.07 -5.70 -15.06
CA VAL A 188 18.62 -6.65 -16.11
C VAL A 188 17.28 -6.28 -16.76
N HIS A 189 16.51 -5.39 -16.11
CA HIS A 189 15.24 -4.86 -16.59
C HIS A 189 15.17 -3.35 -16.31
N PRO A 190 15.99 -2.54 -17.00
CA PRO A 190 15.92 -1.09 -16.85
C PRO A 190 14.57 -0.58 -17.32
N GLU A 191 14.00 0.35 -16.58
CA GLU A 191 12.76 1.00 -16.98
C GLU A 191 12.99 1.88 -18.20
N ASN A 192 12.14 1.73 -19.22
CA ASN A 192 12.17 2.50 -20.46
C ASN A 192 10.75 3.03 -20.77
N GLU A 193 10.51 4.29 -20.44
CA GLU A 193 9.23 4.94 -20.67
C GLU A 193 8.83 5.04 -22.16
N ALA A 194 9.79 4.97 -23.09
CA ALA A 194 9.46 4.97 -24.51
C ALA A 194 8.60 3.76 -24.91
N LEU A 195 8.69 2.65 -24.17
CA LEU A 195 7.86 1.47 -24.40
C LEU A 195 6.37 1.74 -24.11
N LEU A 196 6.05 2.70 -23.23
CA LEU A 196 4.68 3.05 -22.92
C LEU A 196 3.92 3.60 -24.14
N ARG A 197 4.62 4.27 -25.06
CA ARG A 197 4.03 4.85 -26.29
C ARG A 197 3.89 3.86 -27.45
N GLN A 198 4.43 2.66 -27.32
CA GLN A 198 4.30 1.64 -28.35
C GLN A 198 2.88 1.06 -28.35
N PRO A 199 2.36 0.69 -29.54
CA PRO A 199 1.05 0.04 -29.63
C PRO A 199 0.97 -1.20 -28.74
N GLY A 200 -0.18 -1.40 -28.14
CA GLY A 200 -0.51 -2.62 -27.42
C GLY A 200 -0.86 -3.75 -28.38
N ARG A 201 -0.92 -4.96 -27.84
CA ARG A 201 -1.43 -6.12 -28.56
C ARG A 201 -2.96 -6.13 -28.49
N ALA A 202 -3.61 -6.32 -29.64
CA ALA A 202 -5.05 -6.53 -29.69
C ALA A 202 -5.40 -7.94 -29.18
N ILE A 203 -6.28 -8.02 -28.19
CA ILE A 203 -6.80 -9.28 -27.63
C ILE A 203 -8.29 -9.35 -27.96
N SER A 204 -8.66 -10.21 -28.90
CA SER A 204 -10.06 -10.31 -29.38
C SER A 204 -11.02 -10.98 -28.39
N GLY A 205 -10.51 -11.82 -27.51
CA GLY A 205 -11.35 -12.65 -26.63
C GLY A 205 -12.07 -13.82 -27.36
N GLU A 206 -11.69 -14.09 -28.60
CA GLU A 206 -12.23 -15.20 -29.43
C GLU A 206 -11.25 -16.37 -29.52
N GLN A 207 -9.98 -16.14 -29.27
CA GLN A 207 -8.91 -17.11 -29.41
C GLN A 207 -8.10 -17.23 -28.11
N ASP A 208 -7.57 -18.44 -27.90
CA ASP A 208 -6.61 -18.69 -26.84
C ASP A 208 -5.34 -17.86 -27.05
N PHE A 209 -4.72 -17.45 -25.94
CA PHE A 209 -3.53 -16.60 -25.99
C PHE A 209 -2.52 -16.93 -24.89
N GLU A 210 -1.28 -16.55 -25.13
CA GLU A 210 -0.21 -16.61 -24.13
C GLU A 210 0.27 -15.20 -23.78
N THR A 211 0.64 -14.99 -22.51
CA THR A 211 1.24 -13.75 -22.02
C THR A 211 2.26 -14.05 -20.92
N GLN A 212 3.16 -13.13 -20.63
CA GLN A 212 4.07 -13.29 -19.49
C GLN A 212 3.33 -13.11 -18.16
N THR A 213 2.47 -12.10 -18.08
CA THR A 213 1.70 -11.81 -16.87
C THR A 213 0.23 -11.59 -17.18
N LEU A 214 -0.65 -12.34 -16.53
CA LEU A 214 -2.08 -12.10 -16.57
C LEU A 214 -2.52 -11.38 -15.29
N ILE A 215 -3.19 -10.25 -15.44
CA ILE A 215 -3.66 -9.42 -14.33
C ILE A 215 -5.18 -9.53 -14.26
N VAL A 216 -5.71 -9.99 -13.12
CA VAL A 216 -7.16 -10.11 -12.89
C VAL A 216 -7.69 -8.81 -12.31
N GLY A 217 -8.39 -8.02 -13.14
CA GLY A 217 -8.95 -6.72 -12.84
C GLY A 217 -8.45 -5.61 -13.77
N GLY A 218 -9.20 -4.49 -13.81
CA GLY A 218 -8.89 -3.29 -14.59
C GLY A 218 -9.02 -2.00 -13.74
N GLY A 219 -8.82 -2.11 -12.42
CA GLY A 219 -8.81 -0.97 -11.49
C GLY A 219 -7.42 -0.37 -11.30
N ASN A 220 -7.28 0.54 -10.32
CA ASN A 220 -6.04 1.29 -10.06
C ASN A 220 -4.79 0.41 -9.99
N ALA A 221 -4.81 -0.64 -9.18
CA ALA A 221 -3.65 -1.51 -9.02
C ALA A 221 -3.29 -2.23 -10.33
N ALA A 222 -4.28 -2.65 -11.11
CA ALA A 222 -4.08 -3.35 -12.37
C ALA A 222 -3.45 -2.45 -13.43
N VAL A 223 -4.00 -1.26 -13.67
CA VAL A 223 -3.51 -0.36 -14.73
C VAL A 223 -2.12 0.18 -14.42
N VAL A 224 -1.85 0.54 -13.16
CA VAL A 224 -0.53 1.00 -12.73
C VAL A 224 0.52 -0.10 -12.87
N LEU A 225 0.19 -1.33 -12.44
CA LEU A 225 1.08 -2.46 -12.62
C LEU A 225 1.33 -2.76 -14.10
N ALA A 226 0.28 -2.78 -14.93
CA ALA A 226 0.41 -3.05 -16.36
C ALA A 226 1.32 -2.03 -17.06
N ALA A 227 1.20 -0.75 -16.72
CA ALA A 227 2.10 0.29 -17.26
C ALA A 227 3.54 0.09 -16.76
N ARG A 228 3.74 -0.19 -15.48
CA ARG A 228 5.08 -0.43 -14.93
C ARG A 228 5.72 -1.67 -15.59
N LEU A 229 4.99 -2.77 -15.76
CA LEU A 229 5.47 -3.94 -16.49
C LEU A 229 5.83 -3.61 -17.93
N LYS A 230 5.00 -2.81 -18.61
CA LYS A 230 5.27 -2.39 -19.98
C LYS A 230 6.54 -1.55 -20.07
N ALA A 231 6.75 -0.61 -19.15
CA ALA A 231 7.99 0.17 -19.09
C ALA A 231 9.23 -0.69 -18.80
N LEU A 232 9.07 -1.84 -18.14
CA LEU A 232 10.11 -2.83 -17.90
C LEU A 232 10.27 -3.85 -19.05
N GLY A 233 9.54 -3.71 -20.15
CA GLY A 233 9.57 -4.64 -21.28
C GLY A 233 8.88 -5.99 -21.01
N VAL A 234 8.02 -6.06 -19.99
CA VAL A 234 7.28 -7.28 -19.63
C VAL A 234 5.85 -7.16 -20.15
N GLU A 235 5.47 -8.09 -21.05
CA GLU A 235 4.11 -8.15 -21.56
C GLU A 235 3.11 -8.56 -20.47
N SER A 236 2.01 -7.83 -20.39
CA SER A 236 0.89 -8.20 -19.53
C SER A 236 -0.46 -8.00 -20.24
N VAL A 237 -1.45 -8.78 -19.79
CA VAL A 237 -2.85 -8.67 -20.23
C VAL A 237 -3.74 -8.56 -18.99
N MET A 238 -4.54 -7.51 -18.93
CA MET A 238 -5.57 -7.34 -17.91
C MET A 238 -6.87 -8.03 -18.34
N VAL A 239 -7.56 -8.69 -17.42
CA VAL A 239 -8.89 -9.26 -17.63
C VAL A 239 -9.87 -8.56 -16.72
N GLU A 240 -10.75 -7.73 -17.29
CA GLU A 240 -11.72 -6.92 -16.57
C GLU A 240 -13.16 -7.41 -16.80
N ARG A 241 -13.90 -7.61 -15.72
CA ARG A 241 -15.27 -8.10 -15.77
C ARG A 241 -16.28 -7.09 -16.30
N TYR A 242 -16.00 -5.81 -16.17
CA TYR A 242 -16.83 -4.72 -16.68
C TYR A 242 -16.42 -4.32 -18.10
N SER A 243 -17.21 -3.44 -18.69
CA SER A 243 -17.02 -3.00 -20.08
C SER A 243 -15.81 -2.09 -20.28
N GLN A 244 -15.32 -1.47 -19.21
CA GLN A 244 -14.17 -0.55 -19.27
C GLN A 244 -13.33 -0.63 -17.99
N ALA A 245 -12.05 -0.26 -18.13
CA ALA A 245 -11.20 0.02 -16.98
C ALA A 245 -11.83 1.13 -16.10
N GLY A 246 -11.69 1.03 -14.81
CA GLY A 246 -12.23 2.01 -13.87
C GLY A 246 -13.73 1.92 -13.62
N ASP A 247 -14.47 0.99 -14.25
CA ASP A 247 -15.91 0.81 -14.00
C ASP A 247 -16.22 0.40 -12.55
N ASN A 248 -15.23 -0.10 -11.80
CA ASN A 248 -15.34 -0.29 -10.37
C ASN A 248 -15.64 1.02 -9.62
N TRP A 249 -15.21 2.17 -10.14
CA TRP A 249 -15.52 3.51 -9.63
C TRP A 249 -16.81 4.05 -10.26
N ALA A 250 -16.91 4.07 -11.59
CA ALA A 250 -18.05 4.64 -12.30
C ALA A 250 -19.40 4.05 -11.87
N ARG A 251 -19.42 2.81 -11.39
CA ARG A 251 -20.61 2.09 -10.94
C ARG A 251 -20.96 2.30 -9.45
N ARG A 252 -20.21 3.14 -8.75
CA ARG A 252 -20.50 3.51 -7.37
C ARG A 252 -21.60 4.57 -7.30
N TYR A 253 -22.08 4.87 -6.10
CA TYR A 253 -23.12 5.87 -5.86
C TYR A 253 -22.66 7.28 -6.28
N GLY A 254 -23.66 8.16 -6.60
CA GLY A 254 -23.43 9.46 -7.24
C GLY A 254 -22.62 10.44 -6.42
N SER A 255 -22.84 10.48 -5.11
CA SER A 255 -22.16 11.37 -4.16
C SER A 255 -20.74 10.95 -3.78
N LEU A 256 -20.22 9.82 -4.29
CA LEU A 256 -18.91 9.32 -3.90
C LEU A 256 -17.80 10.35 -4.16
N GLN A 257 -17.07 10.66 -3.11
CA GLN A 257 -15.78 11.34 -3.16
C GLN A 257 -14.70 10.44 -2.55
N PHE A 258 -13.49 10.53 -3.07
CA PHE A 258 -12.37 9.80 -2.49
C PHE A 258 -11.93 10.50 -1.20
N HIS A 259 -11.63 9.75 -0.13
CA HIS A 259 -11.44 10.31 1.21
C HIS A 259 -9.99 10.70 1.51
N VAL A 260 -9.18 10.87 0.48
CA VAL A 260 -7.80 11.36 0.60
C VAL A 260 -7.52 12.41 -0.48
N PRO A 261 -6.59 13.35 -0.23
CA PRO A 261 -6.26 14.40 -1.20
C PRO A 261 -5.76 13.83 -2.53
N THR A 262 -6.06 14.51 -3.63
CA THR A 262 -5.61 14.12 -4.98
C THR A 262 -4.09 14.03 -5.07
N SER A 263 -3.37 14.90 -4.39
CA SER A 263 -1.90 14.90 -4.34
C SER A 263 -1.30 13.57 -3.87
N SER A 264 -1.95 12.90 -2.90
CA SER A 264 -1.52 11.60 -2.36
C SER A 264 -1.96 10.40 -3.20
N THR A 265 -2.69 10.63 -4.30
CA THR A 265 -3.23 9.57 -5.17
C THR A 265 -2.64 9.59 -6.57
N GLN A 266 -1.56 10.33 -6.79
CA GLN A 266 -0.88 10.42 -8.07
C GLN A 266 -0.46 9.04 -8.58
N THR A 267 -0.53 8.86 -9.89
CA THR A 267 -0.11 7.61 -10.55
C THR A 267 1.19 7.82 -11.32
N PRO A 268 2.06 6.80 -11.38
CA PRO A 268 3.31 6.89 -12.14
C PRO A 268 3.03 7.17 -13.62
N PHE A 269 3.89 7.93 -14.29
CA PHE A 269 3.86 8.25 -15.72
C PHE A 269 2.71 9.14 -16.20
N LEU A 270 1.59 9.21 -15.51
CA LEU A 270 0.42 10.02 -15.86
C LEU A 270 -0.18 10.62 -14.59
N PRO A 271 0.21 11.81 -14.20
CA PRO A 271 -0.40 12.49 -13.05
C PRO A 271 -1.86 12.87 -13.32
N TYR A 272 -2.61 13.09 -12.26
CA TYR A 272 -3.89 13.77 -12.38
C TYR A 272 -3.69 15.21 -12.86
N ASP A 273 -4.72 15.75 -13.49
CA ASP A 273 -4.73 17.14 -13.95
C ASP A 273 -4.59 18.10 -12.76
N ASP A 274 -3.82 19.17 -12.94
CA ASP A 274 -3.57 20.16 -11.88
C ASP A 274 -4.86 20.82 -11.36
N SER A 275 -5.91 20.91 -12.20
CA SER A 275 -7.23 21.40 -11.79
C SER A 275 -7.93 20.51 -10.74
N LEU A 276 -7.47 19.29 -10.57
CA LEU A 276 -7.97 18.34 -9.57
C LEU A 276 -7.17 18.38 -8.26
N LEU A 277 -6.00 19.02 -8.26
CA LEU A 277 -5.21 19.20 -7.04
C LEU A 277 -5.97 20.12 -6.06
N GLY A 278 -5.86 19.85 -4.77
CA GLY A 278 -6.55 20.62 -3.73
C GLY A 278 -8.03 20.23 -3.52
N ARG A 279 -8.56 19.24 -4.23
CA ARG A 279 -9.88 18.65 -3.96
C ARG A 279 -9.82 17.13 -3.89
N MET A 280 -10.85 16.52 -3.34
CA MET A 280 -11.03 15.07 -3.36
C MET A 280 -11.64 14.63 -4.70
N LEU A 281 -11.11 13.53 -5.25
CA LEU A 281 -11.55 12.99 -6.53
C LEU A 281 -12.95 12.41 -6.44
N LYS A 282 -13.80 12.75 -7.40
CA LYS A 282 -15.11 12.11 -7.57
C LYS A 282 -14.95 10.76 -8.27
N ARG A 283 -15.99 9.92 -8.21
CA ARG A 283 -16.00 8.62 -8.90
C ARG A 283 -15.70 8.72 -10.40
N GLU A 284 -16.20 9.77 -11.05
CA GLU A 284 -15.97 10.02 -12.48
C GLU A 284 -14.50 10.39 -12.76
N ASP A 285 -13.89 11.20 -11.90
CA ASP A 285 -12.47 11.58 -12.01
C ASP A 285 -11.59 10.31 -11.95
N LEU A 286 -11.87 9.45 -10.96
CA LEU A 286 -11.15 8.17 -10.78
C LEU A 286 -11.35 7.23 -11.97
N ALA A 287 -12.59 7.05 -12.42
CA ALA A 287 -12.90 6.16 -13.55
C ALA A 287 -12.27 6.65 -14.86
N ASN A 288 -12.41 7.96 -15.15
CA ASN A 288 -11.87 8.56 -16.37
C ASN A 288 -10.35 8.54 -16.38
N HIS A 289 -9.70 8.72 -15.23
CA HIS A 289 -8.26 8.60 -15.15
C HIS A 289 -7.78 7.18 -15.52
N MET A 290 -8.44 6.14 -15.02
CA MET A 290 -8.11 4.75 -15.38
C MET A 290 -8.29 4.47 -16.89
N ARG A 291 -9.36 4.97 -17.48
CA ARG A 291 -9.61 4.85 -18.93
C ARG A 291 -8.54 5.57 -19.74
N ARG A 292 -8.21 6.81 -19.33
CA ARG A 292 -7.16 7.61 -19.94
C ARG A 292 -5.81 6.91 -19.83
N TYR A 293 -5.51 6.30 -18.69
CA TYR A 293 -4.28 5.57 -18.44
C TYR A 293 -4.11 4.37 -19.39
N VAL A 294 -5.18 3.59 -19.58
CA VAL A 294 -5.19 2.47 -20.54
C VAL A 294 -4.99 2.94 -21.97
N ALA A 295 -5.67 4.02 -22.35
CA ALA A 295 -5.59 4.57 -23.71
C ALA A 295 -4.22 5.18 -24.01
N GLU A 296 -3.71 6.02 -23.11
CA GLU A 296 -2.46 6.77 -23.27
C GLU A 296 -1.25 5.82 -23.37
N PHE A 297 -1.27 4.73 -22.60
CA PHE A 297 -0.18 3.79 -22.58
C PHE A 297 -0.48 2.51 -23.39
N HIS A 298 -1.53 2.50 -24.18
CA HIS A 298 -1.89 1.36 -25.03
C HIS A 298 -1.80 0.02 -24.29
N LEU A 299 -2.39 -0.06 -23.10
CA LEU A 299 -2.32 -1.25 -22.27
C LEU A 299 -3.23 -2.37 -22.79
N ASN A 300 -2.75 -3.61 -22.72
CA ASN A 300 -3.54 -4.75 -23.17
C ASN A 300 -4.62 -5.09 -22.14
N ILE A 301 -5.88 -5.02 -22.54
CA ILE A 301 -7.02 -5.30 -21.67
C ILE A 301 -8.10 -6.07 -22.42
N LEU A 302 -8.61 -7.13 -21.79
CA LEU A 302 -9.78 -7.88 -22.22
C LEU A 302 -10.94 -7.52 -21.30
N THR A 303 -11.85 -6.68 -21.79
CA THR A 303 -13.01 -6.20 -21.02
C THR A 303 -14.23 -7.13 -21.15
N SER A 304 -15.27 -6.88 -20.33
CA SER A 304 -16.48 -7.72 -20.27
C SER A 304 -16.17 -9.21 -20.08
N SER A 305 -15.04 -9.52 -19.44
CA SER A 305 -14.47 -10.86 -19.37
C SER A 305 -14.16 -11.25 -17.93
N ARG A 306 -14.42 -12.50 -17.59
CA ARG A 306 -14.31 -12.99 -16.23
C ARG A 306 -13.47 -14.25 -16.15
N VAL A 307 -12.42 -14.22 -15.33
CA VAL A 307 -11.65 -15.41 -14.97
C VAL A 307 -12.57 -16.39 -14.22
N GLN A 308 -12.63 -17.62 -14.69
CA GLN A 308 -13.43 -18.70 -14.11
C GLN A 308 -12.60 -19.62 -13.23
N SER A 309 -11.40 -19.95 -13.69
CA SER A 309 -10.46 -20.80 -12.97
C SER A 309 -9.04 -20.49 -13.37
N SER A 310 -8.10 -20.80 -12.50
CA SER A 310 -6.67 -20.77 -12.77
C SER A 310 -6.00 -21.98 -12.14
N VAL A 311 -5.16 -22.68 -12.90
CA VAL A 311 -4.45 -23.88 -12.47
C VAL A 311 -2.97 -23.70 -12.78
N PHE A 312 -2.12 -23.91 -11.77
CA PHE A 312 -0.67 -23.85 -11.91
C PHE A 312 -0.12 -25.25 -12.18
N ASP A 313 0.61 -25.39 -13.27
CA ASP A 313 1.34 -26.61 -13.58
C ASP A 313 2.78 -26.51 -13.06
N THR A 314 3.10 -27.34 -12.08
CA THR A 314 4.42 -27.36 -11.44
C THR A 314 5.53 -27.86 -12.36
N SER A 315 5.20 -28.63 -13.40
CA SER A 315 6.17 -29.17 -14.36
C SER A 315 6.61 -28.11 -15.38
N THR A 316 5.65 -27.38 -15.95
CA THR A 316 5.90 -26.33 -16.94
C THR A 316 6.15 -24.96 -16.32
N LYS A 317 5.86 -24.80 -15.01
CA LYS A 317 5.90 -23.52 -14.28
C LYS A 317 5.01 -22.45 -14.92
N LYS A 318 3.90 -22.86 -15.51
CA LYS A 318 2.92 -21.96 -16.14
C LYS A 318 1.54 -22.12 -15.52
N TRP A 319 0.78 -21.06 -15.61
CA TRP A 319 -0.64 -21.01 -15.27
C TRP A 319 -1.47 -21.27 -16.52
N THR A 320 -2.52 -22.06 -16.40
CA THR A 320 -3.62 -22.18 -17.37
C THR A 320 -4.84 -21.53 -16.79
N ILE A 321 -5.38 -20.51 -17.47
CA ILE A 321 -6.46 -19.65 -16.98
C ILE A 321 -7.64 -19.76 -17.94
N THR A 322 -8.81 -20.16 -17.43
CA THR A 322 -10.06 -20.17 -18.20
C THR A 322 -10.78 -18.86 -18.03
N ILE A 323 -11.14 -18.19 -19.11
CA ILE A 323 -11.77 -16.89 -19.14
C ILE A 323 -13.10 -17.00 -19.91
N LYS A 324 -14.19 -16.52 -19.31
CA LYS A 324 -15.45 -16.30 -19.99
C LYS A 324 -15.45 -14.91 -20.61
N THR A 325 -15.66 -14.85 -21.93
CA THR A 325 -15.73 -13.60 -22.71
C THR A 325 -17.11 -13.45 -23.33
N PRO A 326 -17.47 -12.31 -23.93
CA PRO A 326 -18.70 -12.17 -24.70
C PRO A 326 -18.81 -13.12 -25.89
N ALA A 327 -17.69 -13.47 -26.51
CA ALA A 327 -17.62 -14.39 -27.64
C ALA A 327 -17.64 -15.87 -27.24
N GLY A 328 -17.45 -16.18 -25.94
CA GLY A 328 -17.43 -17.55 -25.44
C GLY A 328 -16.38 -17.80 -24.36
N ARG A 329 -15.72 -18.93 -24.40
CA ARG A 329 -14.68 -19.32 -23.47
C ARG A 329 -13.34 -19.36 -24.18
N VAL A 330 -12.34 -18.72 -23.59
CA VAL A 330 -10.95 -18.75 -24.05
C VAL A 330 -10.02 -19.21 -22.95
N THR A 331 -8.89 -19.76 -23.33
CA THR A 331 -7.82 -20.18 -22.42
C THR A 331 -6.63 -19.23 -22.56
N ALA A 332 -6.15 -18.71 -21.46
CA ALA A 332 -4.88 -17.99 -21.41
C ALA A 332 -3.82 -18.84 -20.73
N THR A 333 -2.58 -18.77 -21.24
CA THR A 333 -1.40 -19.34 -20.58
C THR A 333 -0.49 -18.21 -20.12
N ALA A 334 -0.05 -18.22 -18.86
CA ALA A 334 0.79 -17.18 -18.30
C ALA A 334 1.87 -17.73 -17.36
N ARG A 335 3.03 -17.06 -17.29
CA ARG A 335 4.05 -17.36 -16.26
C ARG A 335 3.62 -16.87 -14.88
N HIS A 336 2.96 -15.72 -14.84
CA HIS A 336 2.52 -15.07 -13.60
C HIS A 336 1.05 -14.69 -13.68
N VAL A 337 0.36 -14.86 -12.56
CA VAL A 337 -1.01 -14.38 -12.38
C VAL A 337 -1.00 -13.41 -11.21
N VAL A 338 -1.56 -12.23 -11.45
CA VAL A 338 -1.68 -11.18 -10.42
C VAL A 338 -3.15 -10.93 -10.13
N GLN A 339 -3.53 -11.08 -8.87
CA GLN A 339 -4.87 -10.71 -8.41
C GLN A 339 -4.91 -9.22 -8.07
N ALA A 340 -5.55 -8.44 -8.93
CA ALA A 340 -5.83 -7.00 -8.73
C ALA A 340 -7.33 -6.73 -8.61
N THR A 341 -8.05 -7.61 -7.91
CA THR A 341 -9.52 -7.66 -7.84
C THR A 341 -10.13 -6.68 -6.84
N GLY A 342 -9.30 -5.90 -6.15
CA GLY A 342 -9.73 -4.96 -5.12
C GLY A 342 -10.01 -5.61 -3.77
N LEU A 343 -10.36 -4.80 -2.79
CA LEU A 343 -10.66 -5.26 -1.44
C LEU A 343 -11.89 -6.17 -1.45
N GLY A 344 -11.73 -7.39 -0.91
CA GLY A 344 -12.81 -8.37 -0.79
C GLY A 344 -13.41 -8.80 -2.12
N SER A 345 -12.67 -8.68 -3.25
CA SER A 345 -13.17 -8.96 -4.62
C SER A 345 -14.44 -8.19 -4.99
N GLN A 346 -14.79 -7.17 -4.20
CA GLN A 346 -16.02 -6.36 -4.31
C GLN A 346 -17.30 -7.21 -4.32
N GLN A 347 -17.27 -8.38 -3.70
CA GLN A 347 -18.46 -9.18 -3.41
C GLN A 347 -18.87 -8.90 -1.97
N PRO A 348 -20.04 -8.28 -1.75
CA PRO A 348 -20.50 -7.99 -0.39
C PRO A 348 -20.88 -9.27 0.34
N PHE A 349 -20.55 -9.33 1.62
CA PHE A 349 -21.19 -10.26 2.52
C PHE A 349 -22.48 -9.63 3.06
N VAL A 350 -23.62 -10.19 2.68
CA VAL A 350 -24.91 -9.77 3.19
C VAL A 350 -25.34 -10.77 4.26
N PRO A 351 -25.40 -10.39 5.54
CA PRO A 351 -25.84 -11.29 6.60
C PRO A 351 -27.32 -11.64 6.41
N LYS A 352 -27.66 -12.90 6.64
CA LYS A 352 -29.07 -13.31 6.73
C LYS A 352 -29.59 -12.94 8.11
N LEU A 353 -30.67 -12.17 8.15
CA LEU A 353 -31.34 -11.78 9.38
C LEU A 353 -32.57 -12.65 9.63
N ALA A 354 -32.83 -12.96 10.90
CA ALA A 354 -34.09 -13.63 11.27
C ALA A 354 -35.25 -12.74 10.88
N ASP A 355 -36.29 -13.36 10.35
CA ASP A 355 -37.56 -12.69 9.97
C ASP A 355 -37.41 -11.58 8.89
N GLU A 356 -36.30 -11.54 8.15
CA GLU A 356 -36.04 -10.58 7.08
C GLU A 356 -37.20 -10.51 6.07
N GLY A 357 -37.84 -11.66 5.77
CA GLY A 357 -38.97 -11.74 4.86
C GLY A 357 -40.27 -11.05 5.36
N LEU A 358 -40.33 -10.70 6.65
CA LEU A 358 -41.47 -9.94 7.21
C LEU A 358 -41.33 -8.43 6.96
N TYR A 359 -40.15 -7.93 6.72
CA TYR A 359 -39.92 -6.53 6.41
C TYR A 359 -40.49 -6.20 5.04
N LYS A 360 -41.39 -5.17 4.98
CA LYS A 360 -42.08 -4.74 3.76
C LYS A 360 -41.49 -3.50 3.12
N GLY A 361 -40.47 -2.90 3.75
CA GLY A 361 -39.76 -1.76 3.21
C GLY A 361 -38.71 -2.13 2.17
N VAL A 362 -37.99 -1.14 1.68
CA VAL A 362 -36.88 -1.33 0.74
C VAL A 362 -35.65 -1.75 1.53
N ALA A 363 -35.11 -2.94 1.25
CA ALA A 363 -33.85 -3.41 1.76
C ALA A 363 -32.86 -3.59 0.59
N ILE A 364 -31.76 -2.86 0.59
CA ILE A 364 -30.73 -2.91 -0.47
C ILE A 364 -29.35 -2.91 0.16
N HIS A 365 -28.40 -3.56 -0.50
CA HIS A 365 -26.99 -3.40 -0.17
C HIS A 365 -26.44 -2.09 -0.75
N SER A 366 -25.43 -1.47 -0.12
CA SER A 366 -24.83 -0.21 -0.60
C SER A 366 -24.26 -0.28 -2.03
N THR A 367 -23.98 -1.47 -2.56
CA THR A 367 -23.59 -1.66 -3.98
C THR A 367 -24.74 -1.41 -4.96
N GLU A 368 -26.00 -1.43 -4.50
CA GLU A 368 -27.19 -1.16 -5.28
C GLU A 368 -27.68 0.29 -5.11
N TYR A 369 -27.17 0.98 -4.11
CA TYR A 369 -27.49 2.37 -3.87
C TYR A 369 -26.83 3.27 -4.93
N GLN A 370 -27.59 4.18 -5.54
CA GLN A 370 -27.13 5.13 -6.55
C GLN A 370 -27.15 6.57 -6.03
N ASN A 371 -28.30 6.99 -5.54
CA ASN A 371 -28.58 8.30 -4.93
C ASN A 371 -29.96 8.24 -4.25
N PRO A 372 -30.32 9.24 -3.41
CA PRO A 372 -31.60 9.25 -2.71
C PRO A 372 -32.82 9.25 -3.64
N GLU A 373 -32.75 9.94 -4.76
CA GLU A 373 -33.88 10.10 -5.68
C GLU A 373 -34.29 8.74 -6.29
N VAL A 374 -33.34 8.04 -6.88
CA VAL A 374 -33.57 6.78 -7.60
C VAL A 374 -33.76 5.61 -6.64
N SER A 375 -32.88 5.53 -5.62
CA SER A 375 -32.87 4.36 -4.75
C SER A 375 -33.96 4.35 -3.69
N LEU A 376 -34.42 5.53 -3.27
CA LEU A 376 -35.29 5.71 -2.10
C LEU A 376 -36.57 6.46 -2.40
N LYS A 377 -36.52 7.75 -2.79
CA LYS A 377 -37.73 8.60 -2.97
C LYS A 377 -38.66 8.09 -4.05
N ALA A 378 -38.12 7.60 -5.17
CA ALA A 378 -38.91 6.98 -6.23
C ALA A 378 -39.73 5.75 -5.75
N LYS A 379 -39.33 5.15 -4.62
CA LYS A 379 -40.00 4.02 -3.97
C LYS A 379 -40.83 4.42 -2.76
N GLY A 380 -41.05 5.73 -2.54
CA GLY A 380 -41.86 6.26 -1.44
C GLY A 380 -41.22 6.16 -0.05
N VAL A 381 -39.89 5.97 0.03
CA VAL A 381 -39.13 5.91 1.31
C VAL A 381 -39.11 7.29 1.95
N ARG A 382 -39.38 7.34 3.26
CA ARG A 382 -39.36 8.59 4.07
C ARG A 382 -38.26 8.57 5.14
N SER A 383 -37.93 7.39 5.65
CA SER A 383 -36.90 7.20 6.64
C SER A 383 -35.97 6.05 6.25
N VAL A 384 -34.73 6.15 6.60
CA VAL A 384 -33.66 5.20 6.21
C VAL A 384 -32.86 4.76 7.43
N LEU A 385 -32.65 3.46 7.54
CA LEU A 385 -31.72 2.88 8.49
C LEU A 385 -30.47 2.45 7.74
N VAL A 386 -29.33 3.08 8.04
CA VAL A 386 -28.01 2.71 7.52
C VAL A 386 -27.35 1.73 8.50
N VAL A 387 -27.14 0.49 8.07
CA VAL A 387 -26.49 -0.55 8.89
C VAL A 387 -25.01 -0.65 8.55
N GLY A 388 -24.15 -0.17 9.43
CA GLY A 388 -22.70 -0.08 9.27
C GLY A 388 -22.17 1.32 9.58
N SER A 389 -20.86 1.42 9.76
CA SER A 389 -20.18 2.67 10.13
C SER A 389 -18.81 2.82 9.47
N ALA A 390 -18.64 2.29 8.26
CA ALA A 390 -17.47 2.54 7.42
C ALA A 390 -17.75 3.72 6.46
N ASN A 391 -16.74 4.14 5.68
CA ASN A 391 -16.80 5.29 4.79
C ASN A 391 -18.08 5.35 3.95
N THR A 392 -18.44 4.25 3.27
CA THR A 392 -19.68 4.17 2.48
C THR A 392 -20.93 4.46 3.30
N ALA A 393 -20.96 4.03 4.56
CA ALA A 393 -22.15 4.27 5.42
C ALA A 393 -22.27 5.74 5.80
N PHE A 394 -21.17 6.43 6.06
CA PHE A 394 -21.17 7.88 6.32
C PHE A 394 -21.56 8.67 5.06
N ASP A 395 -21.02 8.29 3.89
CA ASP A 395 -21.38 8.96 2.63
C ASP A 395 -22.88 8.81 2.34
N VAL A 396 -23.42 7.61 2.49
CA VAL A 396 -24.86 7.34 2.28
C VAL A 396 -25.70 8.08 3.33
N LEU A 397 -25.28 8.12 4.58
CA LEU A 397 -25.96 8.86 5.65
C LEU A 397 -26.05 10.34 5.29
N GLN A 398 -24.94 10.96 4.89
CA GLN A 398 -24.90 12.37 4.50
C GLN A 398 -25.77 12.63 3.27
N ASP A 399 -25.67 11.81 2.23
CA ASP A 399 -26.42 11.94 0.98
C ASP A 399 -27.94 11.86 1.22
N VAL A 400 -28.37 10.94 2.09
CA VAL A 400 -29.78 10.77 2.49
C VAL A 400 -30.28 11.96 3.34
N HIS A 401 -29.44 12.43 4.27
CA HIS A 401 -29.77 13.60 5.10
C HIS A 401 -29.94 14.87 4.25
N ASP A 402 -29.00 15.12 3.33
CA ASP A 402 -29.02 16.29 2.45
C ASP A 402 -30.21 16.27 1.50
N ALA A 403 -30.72 15.08 1.17
CA ALA A 403 -31.95 14.91 0.41
C ALA A 403 -33.23 15.16 1.23
N GLY A 404 -33.12 15.49 2.52
CA GLY A 404 -34.25 15.78 3.41
C GLY A 404 -35.01 14.56 3.89
N LEU A 405 -34.41 13.38 3.86
CA LEU A 405 -34.99 12.16 4.42
C LEU A 405 -34.51 11.98 5.88
N GLU A 406 -35.36 11.41 6.70
CA GLU A 406 -34.97 10.99 8.04
C GLU A 406 -33.98 9.84 7.94
N VAL A 407 -32.84 9.93 8.64
CA VAL A 407 -31.80 8.90 8.59
C VAL A 407 -31.28 8.55 9.98
N THR A 408 -31.10 7.26 10.19
CA THR A 408 -30.52 6.70 11.42
C THR A 408 -29.39 5.74 11.03
N MET A 409 -28.28 5.77 11.78
CA MET A 409 -27.17 4.83 11.58
C MET A 409 -27.08 3.85 12.75
N VAL A 410 -26.83 2.58 12.42
CA VAL A 410 -26.49 1.54 13.42
C VAL A 410 -25.04 1.14 13.24
N ALA A 411 -24.21 1.41 14.25
CA ALA A 411 -22.82 1.03 14.31
C ALA A 411 -22.63 -0.13 15.30
N ARG A 412 -22.03 -1.24 14.84
CA ARG A 412 -21.70 -2.38 15.70
C ARG A 412 -20.55 -2.07 16.67
N SER A 413 -19.62 -1.26 16.24
CA SER A 413 -18.44 -0.84 17.00
C SER A 413 -18.12 0.61 16.68
N ALA A 414 -17.42 1.27 17.60
CA ALA A 414 -16.97 2.64 17.38
C ALA A 414 -16.09 2.75 16.14
N THR A 415 -16.36 3.74 15.31
CA THR A 415 -15.53 4.10 14.16
C THR A 415 -14.69 5.31 14.54
N PHE A 416 -13.41 5.25 14.25
CA PHE A 416 -12.53 6.40 14.44
C PHE A 416 -12.78 7.39 13.29
N VAL A 417 -13.25 8.57 13.65
CA VAL A 417 -13.50 9.70 12.72
C VAL A 417 -12.59 10.85 13.15
N PHE A 418 -11.96 11.49 12.18
CA PHE A 418 -11.11 12.65 12.42
C PHE A 418 -11.32 13.69 11.33
N PRO A 419 -11.05 14.98 11.61
CA PRO A 419 -11.13 16.04 10.61
C PRO A 419 -10.24 15.78 9.40
N VAL A 420 -10.74 16.07 8.21
CA VAL A 420 -9.98 15.87 6.96
C VAL A 420 -8.70 16.71 6.92
N GLU A 421 -8.71 17.86 7.57
CA GLU A 421 -7.58 18.77 7.70
C GLU A 421 -6.38 18.14 8.41
N TYR A 422 -6.60 17.10 9.21
CA TYR A 422 -5.49 16.33 9.79
C TYR A 422 -4.68 15.57 8.76
N LEU A 423 -5.33 15.16 7.66
CA LEU A 423 -4.63 14.54 6.52
C LEU A 423 -3.80 15.55 5.73
N ASP A 424 -4.23 16.81 5.66
CA ASP A 424 -3.52 17.86 4.95
C ASP A 424 -2.31 18.40 5.73
N ASN A 425 -2.07 17.90 6.94
CA ASN A 425 -0.89 18.26 7.71
C ASN A 425 0.39 17.80 6.98
N PRO A 426 1.44 18.65 6.88
CA PRO A 426 2.71 18.28 6.24
C PRO A 426 3.41 17.04 6.82
N LEU A 427 3.12 16.69 8.07
CA LEU A 427 3.62 15.45 8.71
C LEU A 427 2.73 14.22 8.43
N ALA A 428 1.66 14.38 7.64
CA ALA A 428 0.77 13.33 7.17
C ALA A 428 0.72 13.34 5.63
N LEU A 429 -0.44 13.14 5.02
CA LEU A 429 -0.60 13.16 3.56
C LEU A 429 -0.37 14.54 2.92
N GLY A 430 -0.45 15.63 3.71
CA GLY A 430 -0.08 16.97 3.27
C GLY A 430 1.38 17.10 2.81
N ALA A 431 2.24 16.14 3.18
CA ALA A 431 3.61 16.05 2.65
C ALA A 431 3.65 16.03 1.11
N TYR A 432 2.66 15.39 0.46
CA TYR A 432 2.54 15.35 -1.00
C TYR A 432 2.19 16.71 -1.65
N ASN A 433 1.76 17.69 -0.86
CA ASN A 433 1.50 19.06 -1.29
C ASN A 433 2.73 19.99 -1.13
N THR A 434 3.81 19.47 -0.54
CA THR A 434 5.01 20.29 -0.29
C THR A 434 5.72 20.58 -1.59
N ALA A 435 5.91 21.87 -1.89
CA ALA A 435 6.58 22.30 -3.10
C ALA A 435 8.01 21.76 -3.16
N GLY A 436 8.34 21.10 -4.26
CA GLY A 436 9.67 20.53 -4.51
C GLY A 436 9.87 19.09 -4.01
N ALA A 437 8.98 18.56 -3.19
CA ALA A 437 9.01 17.14 -2.81
C ALA A 437 8.32 16.29 -3.90
N GLY A 438 9.07 15.40 -4.55
CA GLY A 438 8.48 14.42 -5.46
C GLY A 438 7.71 13.35 -4.70
N ALA A 439 6.68 12.78 -5.32
CA ALA A 439 5.90 11.69 -4.70
C ALA A 439 6.79 10.51 -4.27
N ASP A 440 7.82 10.18 -5.05
CA ASP A 440 8.78 9.12 -4.70
C ASP A 440 9.57 9.38 -3.41
N GLU A 441 9.83 10.65 -3.11
CA GLU A 441 10.53 11.03 -1.88
C GLU A 441 9.60 10.95 -0.67
N VAL A 442 8.38 11.44 -0.81
CA VAL A 442 7.35 11.30 0.24
C VAL A 442 7.04 9.84 0.51
N ASP A 443 6.89 9.02 -0.54
CA ASP A 443 6.74 7.57 -0.43
C ASP A 443 7.93 6.93 0.29
N ARG A 444 9.16 7.35 0.00
CA ARG A 444 10.36 6.87 0.68
C ARG A 444 10.27 7.13 2.19
N ASN A 445 9.79 8.30 2.57
CA ASN A 445 9.66 8.68 3.96
C ASN A 445 8.57 7.89 4.69
N ILE A 446 7.36 7.84 4.14
CA ILE A 446 6.21 7.17 4.75
C ILE A 446 6.41 5.65 4.75
N LEU A 447 6.78 5.06 3.61
CA LEU A 447 6.90 3.61 3.47
C LEU A 447 8.14 3.01 4.15
N SER A 448 9.08 3.82 4.62
CA SER A 448 10.25 3.33 5.36
C SER A 448 9.91 2.90 6.78
N LEU A 449 8.84 3.41 7.36
CA LEU A 449 8.48 3.12 8.74
C LEU A 449 7.81 1.74 8.89
N PRO A 450 8.18 0.93 9.90
CA PRO A 450 7.36 -0.20 10.32
C PRO A 450 5.97 0.25 10.74
N THR A 451 4.93 -0.53 10.42
CA THR A 451 3.53 -0.18 10.72
C THR A 451 3.29 0.19 12.19
N LEU A 452 3.99 -0.48 13.11
CA LEU A 452 3.87 -0.18 14.54
C LEU A 452 4.40 1.22 14.87
N VAL A 453 5.51 1.61 14.27
CA VAL A 453 6.12 2.94 14.48
C VAL A 453 5.25 4.01 13.83
N GLU A 454 4.84 3.80 12.58
CA GLU A 454 3.93 4.69 11.87
C GLU A 454 2.64 4.93 12.68
N ALA A 455 2.00 3.87 13.19
CA ALA A 455 0.79 3.99 14.01
C ALA A 455 1.02 4.83 15.28
N TRP A 456 2.17 4.72 15.93
CA TRP A 456 2.51 5.55 17.09
C TRP A 456 2.70 7.02 16.72
N LEU A 457 3.43 7.29 15.63
CA LEU A 457 3.69 8.67 15.16
C LEU A 457 2.38 9.33 14.72
N THR A 458 1.55 8.66 13.95
CA THR A 458 0.24 9.15 13.51
C THR A 458 -0.68 9.43 14.70
N LYS A 459 -0.74 8.51 15.69
CA LYS A 459 -1.51 8.70 16.90
C LYS A 459 -1.03 9.92 17.69
N GLY A 460 0.29 10.10 17.80
CA GLY A 460 0.89 11.25 18.48
C GLY A 460 0.56 12.56 17.76
N LEU A 461 0.68 12.60 16.45
CA LEU A 461 0.33 13.75 15.61
C LEU A 461 -1.14 14.13 15.80
N PHE A 462 -2.07 13.20 15.60
CA PHE A 462 -3.50 13.48 15.69
C PHE A 462 -3.91 13.91 17.12
N ALA A 463 -3.32 13.29 18.15
CA ALA A 463 -3.54 13.73 19.51
C ALA A 463 -3.00 15.15 19.79
N SER A 464 -1.94 15.58 19.12
CA SER A 464 -1.43 16.96 19.23
C SER A 464 -2.33 17.96 18.51
N LEU A 465 -2.84 17.63 17.34
CA LEU A 465 -3.77 18.45 16.56
C LEU A 465 -5.10 18.61 17.31
N ALA A 466 -5.66 17.53 17.84
CA ALA A 466 -6.89 17.56 18.64
C ALA A 466 -6.76 18.44 19.90
N ARG A 467 -5.59 18.48 20.53
CA ARG A 467 -5.33 19.41 21.66
C ARG A 467 -5.21 20.86 21.22
N ALA A 468 -4.69 21.11 20.02
CA ALA A 468 -4.55 22.47 19.50
C ALA A 468 -5.90 23.06 19.03
N GLU A 469 -6.82 22.23 18.57
CA GLU A 469 -8.12 22.63 18.01
C GLU A 469 -9.26 21.76 18.58
N PRO A 470 -9.56 21.90 19.90
CA PRO A 470 -10.53 21.02 20.58
C PRO A 470 -11.97 21.16 20.05
N GLU A 471 -12.32 22.26 19.38
CA GLU A 471 -13.63 22.46 18.76
C GLU A 471 -13.82 21.61 17.49
N LYS A 472 -12.74 21.18 16.80
CA LYS A 472 -12.80 20.31 15.64
C LYS A 472 -12.86 18.83 16.00
N ASP A 473 -12.55 18.48 17.25
CA ASP A 473 -12.50 17.09 17.74
C ASP A 473 -13.83 16.66 18.39
N ARG A 474 -14.84 17.54 18.40
CA ARG A 474 -16.18 17.30 18.93
C ARG A 474 -17.15 16.91 17.82
#